data_4392e6e1cf071c71621a7883a4397e87
#
_entry.id   4392e6e1cf071c71621a7883a4397e87
#
_cell.length_a   1.000
_cell.length_b   1.000
_cell.length_c   1.000
_cell.angle_alpha   90.00
_cell.angle_beta   90.00
_cell.angle_gamma   90.00
#
_symmetry.space_group_name_H-M   'P 1'
#
loop_
_entity.id
_entity.type
_entity.pdbx_description
1 polymer ?
#
loop_
_entity_poly.entity_id
_entity_poly.type
_entity_poly.pdbx_seq_one_letter_code
_entity_poly.pdbx_strand_id
1 'polypeptide(L)'
;MIAASIIAVVAAAAPLVSATHGGMIAFAVIGGIAFGSYYAVDAALTSEVLPSAESRARDLGILNMANTGGQALAPAASAALVGIGIGFFPVFVGAMAFCALAALCIPPIKSVR
;
A
#
# COMPACT_ATOMS: atom_id res chain seq x y z
N MET A 1 -0.22 10.48 5.19
CA MET A 1 0.44 9.37 4.47
C MET A 1 1.39 8.57 5.35
N ILE A 2 2.43 9.12 6.00
CA ILE A 2 3.39 8.38 6.85
C ILE A 2 2.68 7.54 7.92
N ALA A 3 1.72 8.10 8.65
CA ALA A 3 0.95 7.36 9.65
C ALA A 3 0.22 6.15 9.07
N ALA A 4 -0.41 6.30 7.91
CA ALA A 4 -1.09 5.20 7.22
C ALA A 4 -0.11 4.09 6.81
N SER A 5 1.08 4.45 6.32
CA SER A 5 2.14 3.47 5.99
C SER A 5 2.63 2.72 7.24
N ILE A 6 2.79 3.41 8.37
CA ILE A 6 3.18 2.77 9.64
C ILE A 6 2.09 1.80 10.11
N ILE A 7 0.82 2.21 10.04
CA ILE A 7 -0.32 1.34 10.41
C ILE A 7 -0.36 0.11 9.48
N ALA A 8 -0.06 0.27 8.18
CA ALA A 8 0.02 -0.85 7.24
C ALA A 8 1.15 -1.84 7.59
N VAL A 9 2.31 -1.35 8.04
CA VAL A 9 3.41 -2.22 8.53
C VAL A 9 2.94 -3.02 9.75
N VAL A 10 2.29 -2.35 10.71
CA VAL A 10 1.75 -3.02 11.92
C VAL A 10 0.70 -4.05 11.53
N ALA A 11 -0.20 -3.73 10.59
CA ALA A 11 -1.19 -4.68 10.09
C ALA A 11 -0.53 -5.92 9.50
N ALA A 12 0.47 -5.75 8.63
CA ALA A 12 1.17 -6.86 8.00
C ALA A 12 1.98 -7.73 8.99
N ALA A 13 2.35 -7.18 10.14
CA ALA A 13 3.00 -7.93 11.22
C ALA A 13 2.04 -8.87 11.97
N ALA A 14 0.74 -8.58 12.01
CA ALA A 14 -0.22 -9.36 12.78
C ALA A 14 -0.25 -10.85 12.41
N PRO A 15 -0.29 -11.28 11.13
CA PRO A 15 -0.24 -12.68 10.76
C PRO A 15 1.12 -13.35 11.02
N LEU A 16 2.21 -12.57 11.07
CA LEU A 16 3.55 -13.08 11.36
C LEU A 16 3.71 -13.42 12.84
N VAL A 17 3.09 -12.62 13.72
CA VAL A 17 3.10 -12.83 15.17
C VAL A 17 2.12 -13.95 15.57
N SER A 18 0.98 -14.00 14.92
CA SER A 18 -0.08 -14.97 15.20
C SER A 18 -0.70 -15.49 13.91
N ALA A 19 -0.22 -16.64 13.45
CA ALA A 19 -0.74 -17.34 12.27
C ALA A 19 -2.08 -18.02 12.58
N THR A 20 -2.99 -17.32 13.24
CA THR A 20 -4.32 -17.78 13.63
C THR A 20 -5.40 -16.99 12.89
N HIS A 21 -6.63 -17.50 12.95
CA HIS A 21 -7.80 -16.80 12.40
C HIS A 21 -7.94 -15.37 12.99
N GLY A 22 -7.65 -15.23 14.30
CA GLY A 22 -7.64 -13.92 14.96
C GLY A 22 -6.58 -12.95 14.40
N GLY A 23 -5.38 -13.44 14.10
CA GLY A 23 -4.32 -12.67 13.46
C GLY A 23 -4.71 -12.16 12.07
N MET A 24 -5.41 -12.99 11.28
CA MET A 24 -5.91 -12.58 9.97
C MET A 24 -7.04 -11.55 10.06
N ILE A 25 -7.93 -11.67 11.05
CA ILE A 25 -8.96 -10.66 11.30
C ILE A 25 -8.33 -9.34 11.72
N ALA A 26 -7.34 -9.36 12.61
CA ALA A 26 -6.60 -8.17 13.02
C ALA A 26 -5.91 -7.50 11.83
N PHE A 27 -5.26 -8.28 10.97
CA PHE A 27 -4.68 -7.78 9.71
C PHE A 27 -5.73 -7.09 8.84
N ALA A 28 -6.89 -7.73 8.64
CA ALA A 28 -7.95 -7.16 7.80
C ALA A 28 -8.52 -5.85 8.35
N VAL A 29 -8.74 -5.77 9.67
CA VAL A 29 -9.29 -4.56 10.32
C VAL A 29 -8.27 -3.43 10.32
N ILE A 30 -7.05 -3.68 10.81
CA ILE A 30 -5.99 -2.66 10.90
C ILE A 30 -5.56 -2.23 9.50
N GLY A 31 -5.40 -3.19 8.58
CA GLY A 31 -5.07 -2.94 7.19
C GLY A 31 -6.15 -2.13 6.46
N GLY A 32 -7.42 -2.42 6.72
CA GLY A 32 -8.55 -1.65 6.19
C GLY A 32 -8.53 -0.20 6.63
N ILE A 33 -8.23 0.08 7.89
CA ILE A 33 -8.06 1.45 8.41
C ILE A 33 -6.87 2.15 7.73
N ALA A 34 -5.73 1.46 7.60
CA ALA A 34 -4.54 2.01 6.94
C ALA A 34 -4.83 2.35 5.48
N PHE A 35 -5.43 1.42 4.74
CA PHE A 35 -5.79 1.60 3.33
C PHE A 35 -6.81 2.73 3.14
N GLY A 36 -7.87 2.75 3.94
CA GLY A 36 -8.90 3.79 3.86
C GLY A 36 -8.32 5.19 4.12
N SER A 37 -7.48 5.31 5.13
CA SER A 37 -6.79 6.56 5.46
C SER A 37 -5.82 6.99 4.34
N TYR A 38 -5.08 6.04 3.76
CA TYR A 38 -4.17 6.29 2.66
C TYR A 38 -4.92 6.82 1.43
N TYR A 39 -5.97 6.12 0.99
CA TYR A 39 -6.75 6.52 -0.18
C TYR A 39 -7.44 7.88 -0.01
N ALA A 40 -7.94 8.19 1.19
CA ALA A 40 -8.56 9.48 1.46
C ALA A 40 -7.56 10.63 1.30
N VAL A 41 -6.34 10.48 1.83
CA VAL A 41 -5.28 11.49 1.71
C VAL A 41 -4.72 11.55 0.30
N ASP A 42 -4.56 10.41 -0.37
CA ASP A 42 -4.06 10.33 -1.75
C ASP A 42 -4.99 11.04 -2.73
N ALA A 43 -6.29 10.81 -2.62
CA ALA A 43 -7.30 11.48 -3.44
C ALA A 43 -7.28 13.00 -3.24
N ALA A 44 -7.15 13.48 -2.00
CA ALA A 44 -7.06 14.90 -1.68
C ALA A 44 -5.79 15.53 -2.26
N LEU A 45 -4.63 14.91 -2.06
CA LEU A 45 -3.35 15.40 -2.58
C LEU A 45 -3.31 15.41 -4.10
N THR A 46 -3.81 14.35 -4.73
CA THR A 46 -3.86 14.25 -6.19
C THR A 46 -4.70 15.37 -6.79
N SER A 47 -5.80 15.76 -6.13
CA SER A 47 -6.64 16.87 -6.59
C SER A 47 -5.99 18.25 -6.45
N GLU A 48 -5.09 18.42 -5.48
CA GLU A 48 -4.39 19.70 -5.23
C GLU A 48 -3.11 19.88 -6.07
N VAL A 49 -2.39 18.78 -6.33
CA VAL A 49 -1.07 18.84 -6.99
C VAL A 49 -1.16 18.89 -8.51
N LEU A 50 -2.30 18.55 -9.11
CA LEU A 50 -2.48 18.55 -10.56
C LEU A 50 -2.60 20.00 -11.13
N PRO A 51 -1.60 20.46 -11.90
CA PRO A 51 -1.42 21.89 -12.16
C PRO A 51 -2.36 22.51 -13.19
N SER A 52 -3.05 21.75 -14.03
CA SER A 52 -3.96 22.29 -15.04
C SER A 52 -5.21 21.44 -15.23
N ALA A 53 -6.35 22.11 -15.45
CA ALA A 53 -7.61 21.43 -15.74
C ALA A 53 -7.56 20.61 -17.04
N GLU A 54 -6.72 21.01 -17.98
CA GLU A 54 -6.60 20.42 -19.32
C GLU A 54 -5.80 19.12 -19.34
N SER A 55 -4.75 18.99 -18.51
CA SER A 55 -3.94 17.78 -18.39
C SER A 55 -4.43 16.83 -17.29
N ARG A 56 -5.29 17.30 -16.41
CA ARG A 56 -5.73 16.58 -15.20
C ARG A 56 -6.28 15.18 -15.49
N ALA A 57 -7.09 15.03 -16.52
CA ALA A 57 -7.67 13.74 -16.89
C ALA A 57 -6.60 12.73 -17.35
N ARG A 58 -5.60 13.20 -18.11
CA ARG A 58 -4.49 12.39 -18.57
C ARG A 58 -3.59 11.97 -17.42
N ASP A 59 -3.25 12.89 -16.56
CA ASP A 59 -2.35 12.64 -15.43
C ASP A 59 -2.98 11.71 -14.41
N LEU A 60 -4.28 11.88 -14.12
CA LEU A 60 -5.06 10.93 -13.31
C LEU A 60 -5.14 9.56 -13.96
N GLY A 61 -5.26 9.48 -15.28
CA GLY A 61 -5.24 8.23 -16.03
C GLY A 61 -3.93 7.48 -15.85
N ILE A 62 -2.79 8.16 -15.95
CA ILE A 62 -1.45 7.58 -15.75
C ILE A 62 -1.28 7.07 -14.32
N LEU A 63 -1.67 7.86 -13.33
CA LEU A 63 -1.62 7.47 -11.92
C LEU A 63 -2.49 6.23 -11.65
N ASN A 64 -3.70 6.22 -12.22
CA ASN A 64 -4.61 5.09 -12.07
C ASN A 64 -4.09 3.82 -12.76
N MET A 65 -3.45 3.95 -13.92
CA MET A 65 -2.79 2.81 -14.59
C MET A 65 -1.65 2.25 -13.74
N ALA A 66 -0.81 3.09 -13.15
CA ALA A 66 0.27 2.66 -12.27
C ALA A 66 -0.27 1.92 -11.04
N ASN A 67 -1.33 2.45 -10.41
CA ASN A 67 -1.98 1.84 -9.25
C ASN A 67 -2.63 0.50 -9.60
N THR A 68 -3.40 0.45 -10.69
CA THR A 68 -4.06 -0.79 -11.16
C THR A 68 -3.04 -1.83 -11.61
N GLY A 69 -1.95 -1.41 -12.26
CA GLY A 69 -0.85 -2.30 -12.65
C GLY A 69 -0.21 -2.98 -11.43
N GLY A 70 0.06 -2.23 -10.37
CA GLY A 70 0.56 -2.77 -9.11
C GLY A 70 -0.42 -3.77 -8.47
N GLN A 71 -1.70 -3.45 -8.45
CA GLN A 71 -2.75 -4.34 -7.93
C GLN A 71 -2.91 -5.62 -8.76
N ALA A 72 -2.74 -5.56 -10.07
CA ALA A 72 -2.82 -6.73 -10.94
C ALA A 72 -1.59 -7.65 -10.79
N LEU A 73 -0.41 -7.07 -10.60
CA LEU A 73 0.84 -7.82 -10.44
C LEU A 73 1.01 -8.44 -9.05
N ALA A 74 0.48 -7.82 -8.01
CA ALA A 74 0.65 -8.27 -6.64
C ALA A 74 0.13 -9.70 -6.38
N PRO A 75 -1.06 -10.12 -6.86
CA PRO A 75 -1.52 -11.50 -6.70
C PRO A 75 -0.64 -12.50 -7.43
N ALA A 76 -0.16 -12.16 -8.64
CA ALA A 76 0.73 -13.03 -9.42
C ALA A 76 2.08 -13.23 -8.71
N ALA A 77 2.68 -12.16 -8.21
CA ALA A 77 3.92 -12.22 -7.43
C ALA A 77 3.72 -13.03 -6.14
N SER A 78 2.61 -12.81 -5.44
CA SER A 78 2.27 -13.57 -4.21
C SER A 78 2.06 -15.06 -4.51
N ALA A 79 1.35 -15.40 -5.59
CA ALA A 79 1.13 -16.78 -6.01
C ALA A 79 2.45 -17.48 -6.38
N ALA A 80 3.36 -16.77 -7.07
CA ALA A 80 4.68 -17.30 -7.39
C ALA A 80 5.50 -17.62 -6.13
N LEU A 81 5.52 -16.72 -5.14
CA LEU A 81 6.22 -16.93 -3.88
C LEU A 81 5.65 -18.10 -3.08
N VAL A 82 4.33 -18.24 -3.04
CA VAL A 82 3.67 -19.37 -2.37
C VAL A 82 3.90 -20.67 -3.14
N GLY A 83 3.89 -20.63 -4.49
CA GLY A 83 4.05 -21.78 -5.36
C GLY A 83 5.43 -22.45 -5.28
N ILE A 84 6.48 -21.71 -4.94
CA ILE A 84 7.83 -22.29 -4.71
C ILE A 84 7.99 -22.91 -3.31
N GLY A 85 6.89 -23.05 -2.54
CA GLY A 85 6.89 -23.78 -1.28
C GLY A 85 7.39 -23.00 -0.06
N ILE A 86 7.65 -21.70 -0.20
CA ILE A 86 8.13 -20.86 0.92
C ILE A 86 6.97 -20.41 1.85
N GLY A 87 5.72 -20.64 1.42
CA GLY A 87 4.53 -20.29 2.18
C GLY A 87 4.19 -18.80 2.15
N PHE A 88 3.31 -18.36 3.05
CA PHE A 88 2.85 -16.96 3.11
C PHE A 88 3.80 -16.01 3.84
N PHE A 89 4.74 -16.51 4.62
CA PHE A 89 5.65 -15.69 5.42
C PHE A 89 6.40 -14.64 4.59
N PRO A 90 7.07 -14.99 3.46
CA PRO A 90 7.77 -14.00 2.63
C PRO A 90 6.86 -12.97 2.00
N VAL A 91 5.59 -13.30 1.75
CA VAL A 91 4.61 -12.35 1.20
C VAL A 91 4.36 -11.21 2.19
N PHE A 92 4.13 -11.52 3.46
CA PHE A 92 3.93 -10.52 4.49
C PHE A 92 5.19 -9.73 4.81
N VAL A 93 6.35 -10.38 4.84
CA VAL A 93 7.66 -9.70 5.00
C VAL A 93 7.90 -8.73 3.84
N GLY A 94 7.62 -9.16 2.61
CA GLY A 94 7.71 -8.30 1.43
C GLY A 94 6.76 -7.11 1.51
N ALA A 95 5.51 -7.33 1.90
CA ALA A 95 4.53 -6.27 2.10
C ALA A 95 5.01 -5.24 3.15
N MET A 96 5.54 -5.71 4.29
CA MET A 96 6.12 -4.82 5.31
C MET A 96 7.28 -4.00 4.77
N ALA A 97 8.20 -4.63 4.01
CA ALA A 97 9.33 -3.93 3.41
C ALA A 97 8.89 -2.84 2.43
N PHE A 98 7.91 -3.13 1.56
CA PHE A 98 7.36 -2.13 0.64
C PHE A 98 6.63 -0.99 1.36
N CYS A 99 5.86 -1.27 2.40
CA CYS A 99 5.21 -0.24 3.21
C CYS A 99 6.24 0.64 3.95
N ALA A 100 7.31 0.05 4.46
CA ALA A 100 8.40 0.80 5.10
C ALA A 100 9.15 1.68 4.10
N LEU A 101 9.46 1.16 2.90
CA LEU A 101 10.06 1.94 1.82
C LEU A 101 9.17 3.09 1.40
N ALA A 102 7.87 2.85 1.25
CA ALA A 102 6.90 3.90 0.94
C ALA A 102 6.91 5.00 2.00
N ALA A 103 6.93 4.63 3.29
CA ALA A 103 7.02 5.60 4.39
C ALA A 103 8.30 6.45 4.34
N LEU A 104 9.43 5.85 3.95
CA LEU A 104 10.71 6.54 3.80
C LEU A 104 10.79 7.45 2.57
N CYS A 105 10.03 7.15 1.53
CA CYS A 105 9.99 7.96 0.31
C CYS A 105 9.11 9.22 0.44
N ILE A 106 8.24 9.32 1.44
CA ILE A 106 7.33 10.47 1.63
C ILE A 106 8.08 11.73 2.11
N PRO A 107 9.01 11.71 3.10
CA PRO A 107 9.64 12.90 3.64
C PRO A 107 10.42 13.77 2.64
N PRO A 108 11.09 13.21 1.61
CA PRO A 108 11.82 14.02 0.62
C PRO A 108 10.92 14.82 -0.32
N ILE A 109 9.62 14.58 -0.36
CA ILE A 109 8.70 15.29 -1.26
C ILE A 109 8.40 16.67 -0.67
N LYS A 110 9.18 17.67 -1.06
CA LYS A 110 9.06 19.07 -0.60
C LYS A 110 7.83 19.81 -1.11
N SER A 111 7.11 19.24 -2.05
CA SER A 111 5.97 19.88 -2.75
C SER A 111 4.66 19.91 -1.94
N VAL A 112 4.63 19.33 -0.75
CA VAL A 112 3.43 19.18 0.08
C VAL A 112 3.55 19.97 1.40
N ARG A 113 4.26 21.10 1.36
CA ARG A 113 4.32 22.05 2.47
C ARG A 113 3.51 23.29 2.18
#